data_745a17663811269f533be5069b5de187
#
_entry.id   745a17663811269f533be5069b5de187
#
_cell.length_a   1.000
_cell.length_b   1.000
_cell.length_c   1.000
_cell.angle_alpha   90.00
_cell.angle_beta   90.00
_cell.angle_gamma   90.00
#
_symmetry.space_group_name_H-M   'P 1'
#
loop_
_entity.id
_entity.type
_entity.pdbx_description
1 polymer ?
#
loop_
_entity_poly.entity_id
_entity_poly.type
_entity_poly.pdbx_seq_one_letter_code
_entity_poly.pdbx_strand_id
1 'polypeptide(L)'
;MTLAIEMKDVMKSFNEKTALRNVNIEVKQGEIFGFLGPSGSGKTTTVKILTSQLLHSVGTVRVLGKDITGPSSIDYKRIGILTDNSGLYERLSIYDNLLLFCDLYDCKKERIDEVLAQVNLLDDKKTPVKKLSKGMKQRVTLARAILHKPDILFLDEPTSALDPVNVQNIHKILKDLNKEGTTIFLTTHNMDEAETLCNRIAFLCSGEIVALDTPENLRLRYAKDQIQVVLKDKKKETVQKDELGAKRISEWMKKGELLSIHSYEPTLGDIFIEVTGRGL
;
A
#
# COMPACT_ATOMS: atom_id res chain seq x y z
N MET A 1 -1.15 7.76 21.59
CA MET A 1 -1.80 7.48 20.29
C MET A 1 -2.19 6.01 20.28
N THR A 2 -3.41 5.69 19.85
CA THR A 2 -3.92 4.31 19.87
C THR A 2 -3.40 3.56 18.62
N LEU A 3 -2.93 2.33 18.81
CA LEU A 3 -2.50 1.48 17.71
C LEU A 3 -3.70 0.78 17.06
N ALA A 4 -3.74 0.76 15.73
CA ALA A 4 -4.70 -0.02 14.95
C ALA A 4 -4.17 -1.43 14.69
N ILE A 5 -2.85 -1.56 14.47
CA ILE A 5 -2.16 -2.84 14.30
C ILE A 5 -0.93 -2.86 15.20
N GLU A 6 -0.71 -4.01 15.85
CA GLU A 6 0.50 -4.31 16.58
C GLU A 6 0.94 -5.74 16.27
N MET A 7 2.15 -5.89 15.75
CA MET A 7 2.82 -7.19 15.55
C MET A 7 4.13 -7.18 16.32
N LYS A 8 4.35 -8.17 17.20
CA LYS A 8 5.58 -8.30 17.99
C LYS A 8 6.17 -9.68 17.82
N ASP A 9 7.42 -9.72 17.36
CA ASP A 9 8.22 -10.92 17.15
C ASP A 9 7.51 -12.00 16.33
N VAL A 10 6.74 -11.55 15.33
CA VAL A 10 5.86 -12.44 14.56
C VAL A 10 6.67 -13.27 13.58
N MET A 11 6.51 -14.59 13.70
CA MET A 11 7.05 -15.58 12.78
C MET A 11 5.94 -16.41 12.17
N LYS A 12 6.12 -16.82 10.92
CA LYS A 12 5.26 -17.79 10.24
C LYS A 12 6.07 -18.76 9.43
N SER A 13 5.93 -20.02 9.74
CA SER A 13 6.53 -21.13 8.99
C SER A 13 5.45 -22.04 8.42
N PHE A 14 5.69 -22.56 7.22
CA PHE A 14 4.92 -23.60 6.55
C PHE A 14 5.87 -24.76 6.30
N ASN A 15 5.73 -25.84 7.07
CA ASN A 15 6.69 -26.96 7.08
C ASN A 15 8.13 -26.43 7.20
N GLU A 16 8.97 -26.66 6.20
CA GLU A 16 10.38 -26.23 6.18
C GLU A 16 10.61 -24.76 5.72
N LYS A 17 9.58 -24.12 5.14
CA LYS A 17 9.70 -22.75 4.61
C LYS A 17 9.22 -21.72 5.61
N THR A 18 10.11 -20.85 6.06
CA THR A 18 9.75 -19.68 6.87
C THR A 18 9.33 -18.52 5.97
N ALA A 19 8.09 -18.09 6.09
CA ALA A 19 7.51 -17.00 5.31
C ALA A 19 7.65 -15.64 5.98
N LEU A 20 7.65 -15.57 7.33
CA LEU A 20 7.90 -14.36 8.10
C LEU A 20 8.87 -14.68 9.24
N ARG A 21 9.82 -13.76 9.48
CA ARG A 21 10.90 -13.89 10.46
C ARG A 21 10.95 -12.63 11.30
N ASN A 22 10.57 -12.76 12.58
CA ASN A 22 10.67 -11.67 13.57
C ASN A 22 10.11 -10.32 13.07
N VAL A 23 8.89 -10.34 12.52
CA VAL A 23 8.24 -9.15 11.98
C VAL A 23 7.67 -8.32 13.13
N ASN A 24 8.11 -7.07 13.24
CA ASN A 24 7.67 -6.09 14.22
C ASN A 24 7.08 -4.87 13.52
N ILE A 25 5.79 -4.58 13.72
CA ILE A 25 5.06 -3.48 13.09
C ILE A 25 4.10 -2.85 14.10
N GLU A 26 4.08 -1.53 14.13
CA GLU A 26 3.07 -0.72 14.80
C GLU A 26 2.45 0.24 13.80
N VAL A 27 1.13 0.18 13.61
CA VAL A 27 0.36 1.11 12.77
C VAL A 27 -0.60 1.88 13.66
N LYS A 28 -0.57 3.21 13.55
CA LYS A 28 -1.44 4.10 14.32
C LYS A 28 -2.83 4.17 13.69
N GLN A 29 -3.85 4.48 14.50
CA GLN A 29 -5.18 4.77 13.95
C GLN A 29 -5.14 5.99 13.04
N GLY A 30 -5.83 5.91 11.90
CA GLY A 30 -5.83 6.96 10.88
C GLY A 30 -4.53 7.04 10.05
N GLU A 31 -3.66 6.06 10.12
CA GLU A 31 -2.43 5.98 9.31
C GLU A 31 -2.68 5.20 8.01
N ILE A 32 -2.09 5.65 6.90
CA ILE A 32 -1.92 4.83 5.70
C ILE A 32 -0.52 4.21 5.77
N PHE A 33 -0.46 2.90 5.98
CA PHE A 33 0.78 2.15 6.10
C PHE A 33 1.00 1.25 4.90
N GLY A 34 2.14 1.41 4.23
CA GLY A 34 2.56 0.62 3.09
C GLY A 34 3.47 -0.54 3.49
N PHE A 35 3.16 -1.75 3.02
CA PHE A 35 3.96 -2.94 3.23
C PHE A 35 4.49 -3.45 1.90
N LEU A 36 5.73 -3.09 1.57
CA LEU A 36 6.31 -3.20 0.24
C LEU A 36 7.30 -4.35 0.14
N GLY A 37 7.42 -4.92 -1.04
CA GLY A 37 8.41 -5.97 -1.29
C GLY A 37 8.09 -6.78 -2.54
N PRO A 38 9.02 -7.62 -3.01
CA PRO A 38 8.85 -8.44 -4.20
C PRO A 38 7.82 -9.56 -3.97
N SER A 39 7.42 -10.20 -5.04
CA SER A 39 6.57 -11.39 -4.98
C SER A 39 7.23 -12.47 -4.11
N GLY A 40 6.42 -13.09 -3.23
CA GLY A 40 6.91 -14.13 -2.31
C GLY A 40 7.67 -13.63 -1.09
N SER A 41 7.78 -12.32 -0.85
CA SER A 41 8.44 -11.78 0.36
C SER A 41 7.67 -12.01 1.66
N GLY A 42 6.35 -12.31 1.61
CA GLY A 42 5.51 -12.54 2.78
C GLY A 42 4.33 -11.56 2.95
N LYS A 43 4.12 -10.61 2.02
CA LYS A 43 3.08 -9.57 2.09
C LYS A 43 1.67 -10.17 2.28
N THR A 44 1.24 -11.01 1.36
CA THR A 44 -0.07 -11.70 1.44
C THR A 44 -0.21 -12.57 2.69
N THR A 45 0.90 -13.20 3.13
CA THR A 45 0.92 -13.97 4.39
C THR A 45 0.64 -13.05 5.59
N THR A 46 1.25 -11.87 5.61
CA THR A 46 1.02 -10.86 6.66
C THR A 46 -0.43 -10.39 6.67
N VAL A 47 -1.01 -10.04 5.49
CA VAL A 47 -2.43 -9.65 5.39
C VAL A 47 -3.35 -10.76 5.91
N LYS A 48 -3.10 -12.03 5.53
CA LYS A 48 -3.89 -13.18 6.02
C LYS A 48 -3.80 -13.36 7.53
N ILE A 49 -2.64 -13.09 8.13
CA ILE A 49 -2.48 -13.12 9.58
C ILE A 49 -3.27 -11.98 10.22
N LEU A 50 -3.09 -10.74 9.75
CA LEU A 50 -3.78 -9.55 10.28
C LEU A 50 -5.31 -9.64 10.16
N THR A 51 -5.81 -10.39 9.18
CA THR A 51 -7.24 -10.64 8.97
C THR A 51 -7.73 -11.96 9.59
N SER A 52 -6.92 -12.62 10.44
CA SER A 52 -7.23 -13.90 11.10
C SER A 52 -7.59 -15.05 10.14
N GLN A 53 -7.23 -14.95 8.87
CA GLN A 53 -7.38 -16.05 7.90
C GLN A 53 -6.26 -17.09 8.05
N LEU A 54 -5.17 -16.73 8.73
CA LEU A 54 -4.01 -17.56 8.97
C LEU A 54 -3.44 -17.27 10.36
N LEU A 55 -3.14 -18.30 11.13
CA LEU A 55 -2.46 -18.14 12.42
C LEU A 55 -0.95 -17.99 12.22
N HIS A 56 -0.32 -17.10 12.97
CA HIS A 56 1.13 -17.02 13.10
C HIS A 56 1.69 -18.20 13.90
N SER A 57 2.99 -18.47 13.78
CA SER A 57 3.65 -19.58 14.48
C SER A 57 4.20 -19.15 15.84
N VAL A 58 4.73 -17.93 15.93
CA VAL A 58 5.32 -17.32 17.14
C VAL A 58 4.99 -15.83 17.14
N GLY A 59 5.04 -15.19 18.31
CA GLY A 59 4.82 -13.77 18.48
C GLY A 59 3.40 -13.42 18.90
N THR A 60 3.07 -12.14 18.86
CA THR A 60 1.73 -11.62 19.17
C THR A 60 1.25 -10.68 18.08
N VAL A 61 -0.04 -10.75 17.77
CA VAL A 61 -0.67 -9.86 16.78
C VAL A 61 -1.97 -9.33 17.34
N ARG A 62 -2.12 -8.01 17.30
CA ARG A 62 -3.35 -7.32 17.70
C ARG A 62 -3.84 -6.42 16.58
N VAL A 63 -5.15 -6.44 16.37
CA VAL A 63 -5.85 -5.56 15.45
C VAL A 63 -6.97 -4.85 16.19
N LEU A 64 -7.03 -3.51 16.12
CA LEU A 64 -7.95 -2.67 16.87
C LEU A 64 -7.95 -2.99 18.38
N GLY A 65 -6.77 -3.27 18.95
CA GLY A 65 -6.54 -3.59 20.34
C GLY A 65 -6.90 -5.02 20.76
N LYS A 66 -7.46 -5.86 19.87
CA LYS A 66 -7.83 -7.25 20.14
C LYS A 66 -6.77 -8.21 19.61
N ASP A 67 -6.43 -9.23 20.39
CA ASP A 67 -5.57 -10.33 19.94
C ASP A 67 -6.31 -11.17 18.89
N ILE A 68 -5.65 -11.46 17.76
CA ILE A 68 -6.26 -12.18 16.64
C ILE A 68 -6.46 -13.68 16.89
N THR A 69 -5.87 -14.25 17.93
CA THR A 69 -5.94 -15.68 18.25
C THR A 69 -7.13 -16.05 19.15
N GLY A 70 -7.83 -15.05 19.70
CA GLY A 70 -8.93 -15.25 20.63
C GLY A 70 -10.26 -15.65 19.95
N PRO A 71 -11.20 -16.25 20.68
CA PRO A 71 -12.48 -16.76 20.14
C PRO A 71 -13.47 -15.68 19.66
N SER A 72 -13.19 -14.40 19.85
CA SER A 72 -13.93 -13.24 19.32
C SER A 72 -12.94 -12.19 18.85
N SER A 73 -11.86 -12.64 18.22
CA SER A 73 -10.67 -11.85 17.98
C SER A 73 -10.90 -10.70 17.01
N ILE A 74 -11.71 -10.88 15.98
CA ILE A 74 -11.92 -9.90 14.94
C ILE A 74 -13.40 -9.57 14.79
N ASP A 75 -13.71 -8.28 14.87
CA ASP A 75 -15.01 -7.75 14.48
C ASP A 75 -14.96 -7.36 13.00
N TYR A 76 -15.39 -8.29 12.14
CA TYR A 76 -15.38 -8.07 10.70
C TYR A 76 -16.31 -6.92 10.24
N LYS A 77 -17.25 -6.44 11.10
CA LYS A 77 -18.01 -5.22 10.82
C LYS A 77 -17.16 -3.94 10.86
N ARG A 78 -15.97 -4.02 11.47
CA ARG A 78 -15.02 -2.90 11.57
C ARG A 78 -13.84 -3.01 10.60
N ILE A 79 -13.79 -4.09 9.81
CA ILE A 79 -12.64 -4.41 8.96
C ILE A 79 -13.07 -4.60 7.51
N GLY A 80 -12.48 -3.83 6.61
CA GLY A 80 -12.59 -4.05 5.17
C GLY A 80 -11.41 -4.84 4.63
N ILE A 81 -11.65 -5.77 3.72
CA ILE A 81 -10.60 -6.63 3.16
C ILE A 81 -10.73 -6.69 1.64
N LEU A 82 -9.63 -6.37 0.97
CA LEU A 82 -9.44 -6.57 -0.46
C LEU A 82 -8.22 -7.46 -0.66
N THR A 83 -8.41 -8.66 -1.24
CA THR A 83 -7.34 -9.61 -1.57
C THR A 83 -7.46 -10.04 -3.03
N ASP A 84 -6.42 -10.70 -3.57
CA ASP A 84 -6.39 -11.21 -4.95
C ASP A 84 -7.59 -12.10 -5.32
N ASN A 85 -8.09 -12.86 -4.36
CA ASN A 85 -9.31 -13.63 -4.55
C ASN A 85 -10.52 -12.74 -4.31
N SER A 86 -11.17 -12.32 -5.40
CA SER A 86 -12.31 -11.40 -5.31
C SER A 86 -13.47 -11.96 -4.47
N GLY A 87 -13.65 -13.28 -4.39
CA GLY A 87 -14.78 -13.90 -3.70
C GLY A 87 -16.14 -13.38 -4.18
N LEU A 88 -16.22 -12.93 -5.42
CA LEU A 88 -17.46 -12.43 -6.03
C LEU A 88 -18.24 -13.59 -6.65
N TYR A 89 -19.56 -13.55 -6.53
CA TYR A 89 -20.45 -14.52 -7.17
C TYR A 89 -20.61 -14.16 -8.65
N GLU A 90 -20.00 -14.92 -9.53
CA GLU A 90 -19.91 -14.59 -10.96
C GLU A 90 -21.25 -14.50 -11.69
N ARG A 91 -22.26 -15.27 -11.25
CA ARG A 91 -23.59 -15.28 -11.87
C ARG A 91 -24.49 -14.12 -11.42
N LEU A 92 -24.16 -13.49 -10.29
CA LEU A 92 -24.92 -12.36 -9.76
C LEU A 92 -24.45 -11.06 -10.41
N SER A 93 -25.33 -10.05 -10.41
CA SER A 93 -24.96 -8.69 -10.80
C SER A 93 -24.02 -8.06 -9.79
N ILE A 94 -23.39 -6.93 -10.14
CA ILE A 94 -22.60 -6.13 -9.20
C ILE A 94 -23.45 -5.75 -8.00
N TYR A 95 -24.67 -5.24 -8.24
CA TYR A 95 -25.59 -4.83 -7.18
C TYR A 95 -25.93 -5.99 -6.24
N ASP A 96 -26.32 -7.16 -6.78
CA ASP A 96 -26.70 -8.32 -5.96
C ASP A 96 -25.51 -8.83 -5.14
N ASN A 97 -24.29 -8.79 -5.69
CA ASN A 97 -23.07 -9.11 -4.92
C ASN A 97 -22.92 -8.18 -3.71
N LEU A 98 -23.08 -6.87 -3.91
CA LEU A 98 -22.95 -5.91 -2.81
C LEU A 98 -24.13 -6.01 -1.83
N LEU A 99 -25.33 -6.33 -2.30
CA LEU A 99 -26.50 -6.49 -1.45
C LEU A 99 -26.32 -7.62 -0.43
N LEU A 100 -25.72 -8.75 -0.82
CA LEU A 100 -25.40 -9.84 0.12
C LEU A 100 -24.54 -9.36 1.29
N PHE A 101 -23.52 -8.53 1.03
CA PHE A 101 -22.66 -7.98 2.06
C PHE A 101 -23.32 -6.83 2.82
N CYS A 102 -24.18 -6.05 2.16
CA CYS A 102 -24.98 -5.01 2.79
C CYS A 102 -25.90 -5.62 3.86
N ASP A 103 -26.59 -6.72 3.53
CA ASP A 103 -27.44 -7.44 4.48
C ASP A 103 -26.62 -8.08 5.62
N LEU A 104 -25.43 -8.63 5.33
CA LEU A 104 -24.53 -9.22 6.33
C LEU A 104 -24.01 -8.20 7.35
N TYR A 105 -23.73 -6.97 6.89
CA TYR A 105 -23.18 -5.90 7.73
C TYR A 105 -24.24 -4.93 8.27
N ASP A 106 -25.55 -5.18 8.03
CA ASP A 106 -26.67 -4.30 8.39
C ASP A 106 -26.54 -2.88 7.81
N CYS A 107 -26.06 -2.78 6.56
CA CYS A 107 -25.92 -1.50 5.88
C CYS A 107 -27.25 -1.04 5.26
N LYS A 108 -27.42 0.27 5.11
CA LYS A 108 -28.51 0.83 4.30
C LYS A 108 -28.26 0.53 2.81
N LYS A 109 -29.29 0.12 2.07
CA LYS A 109 -29.17 -0.27 0.64
C LYS A 109 -28.72 0.88 -0.25
N GLU A 110 -29.05 2.12 0.11
CA GLU A 110 -28.60 3.34 -0.57
C GLU A 110 -27.07 3.44 -0.62
N ARG A 111 -26.38 2.86 0.38
CA ARG A 111 -24.91 2.83 0.44
C ARG A 111 -24.30 2.07 -0.74
N ILE A 112 -25.02 1.12 -1.34
CA ILE A 112 -24.56 0.37 -2.51
C ILE A 112 -24.33 1.33 -3.69
N ASP A 113 -25.32 2.18 -3.98
CA ASP A 113 -25.21 3.14 -5.08
C ASP A 113 -24.11 4.20 -4.82
N GLU A 114 -23.95 4.63 -3.56
CA GLU A 114 -22.86 5.55 -3.17
C GLU A 114 -21.48 4.95 -3.45
N VAL A 115 -21.19 3.72 -2.98
CA VAL A 115 -19.87 3.11 -3.20
C VAL A 115 -19.65 2.76 -4.66
N LEU A 116 -20.69 2.38 -5.40
CA LEU A 116 -20.60 2.14 -6.84
C LEU A 116 -20.28 3.42 -7.62
N ALA A 117 -20.86 4.56 -7.22
CA ALA A 117 -20.49 5.86 -7.79
C ALA A 117 -19.03 6.21 -7.51
N GLN A 118 -18.54 5.99 -6.28
CA GLN A 118 -17.14 6.23 -5.91
C GLN A 118 -16.17 5.46 -6.80
N VAL A 119 -16.47 4.19 -7.11
CA VAL A 119 -15.59 3.33 -7.93
C VAL A 119 -15.90 3.39 -9.45
N ASN A 120 -16.74 4.34 -9.90
CA ASN A 120 -17.16 4.51 -11.30
C ASN A 120 -17.77 3.22 -11.90
N LEU A 121 -18.74 2.61 -11.20
CA LEU A 121 -19.46 1.41 -11.62
C LEU A 121 -20.98 1.49 -11.40
N LEU A 122 -21.52 2.69 -11.13
CA LEU A 122 -22.95 2.87 -10.86
C LEU A 122 -23.81 2.46 -12.06
N ASP A 123 -23.41 2.85 -13.27
CA ASP A 123 -24.11 2.54 -14.52
C ASP A 123 -24.07 1.04 -14.85
N ASP A 124 -23.03 0.35 -14.38
CA ASP A 124 -22.81 -1.09 -14.61
C ASP A 124 -23.47 -1.98 -13.54
N LYS A 125 -24.18 -1.42 -12.57
CA LYS A 125 -24.64 -2.13 -11.37
C LYS A 125 -25.48 -3.40 -11.63
N LYS A 126 -26.16 -3.48 -12.78
CA LYS A 126 -26.95 -4.64 -13.20
C LYS A 126 -26.15 -5.67 -14.02
N THR A 127 -24.87 -5.39 -14.31
CA THR A 127 -24.03 -6.29 -15.10
C THR A 127 -23.59 -7.50 -14.28
N PRO A 128 -23.76 -8.74 -14.76
CA PRO A 128 -23.24 -9.93 -14.09
C PRO A 128 -21.72 -9.92 -13.99
N VAL A 129 -21.17 -10.29 -12.82
CA VAL A 129 -19.72 -10.24 -12.52
C VAL A 129 -18.87 -11.03 -13.53
N LYS A 130 -19.37 -12.14 -14.08
CA LYS A 130 -18.68 -12.92 -15.12
C LYS A 130 -18.35 -12.13 -16.39
N LYS A 131 -19.08 -11.04 -16.66
CA LYS A 131 -18.88 -10.16 -17.84
C LYS A 131 -17.89 -9.01 -17.59
N LEU A 132 -17.43 -8.84 -16.35
CA LEU A 132 -16.55 -7.75 -15.96
C LEU A 132 -15.11 -8.02 -16.35
N SER A 133 -14.39 -6.97 -16.74
CA SER A 133 -12.94 -7.00 -16.87
C SER A 133 -12.28 -7.22 -15.49
N LYS A 134 -10.99 -7.60 -15.49
CA LYS A 134 -10.22 -7.77 -14.25
C LYS A 134 -10.22 -6.48 -13.41
N GLY A 135 -10.01 -5.32 -14.05
CA GLY A 135 -10.04 -4.03 -13.36
C GLY A 135 -11.43 -3.66 -12.83
N MET A 136 -12.52 -3.98 -13.53
CA MET A 136 -13.88 -3.81 -12.98
C MET A 136 -14.10 -4.71 -11.76
N LYS A 137 -13.71 -5.98 -11.82
CA LYS A 137 -13.80 -6.90 -10.66
C LYS A 137 -13.03 -6.35 -9.45
N GLN A 138 -11.84 -5.79 -9.66
CA GLN A 138 -11.04 -5.16 -8.61
C GLN A 138 -11.80 -3.99 -7.96
N ARG A 139 -12.40 -3.11 -8.77
CA ARG A 139 -13.20 -1.99 -8.27
C ARG A 139 -14.45 -2.44 -7.51
N VAL A 140 -15.15 -3.49 -7.96
CA VAL A 140 -16.27 -4.09 -7.22
C VAL A 140 -15.80 -4.65 -5.87
N THR A 141 -14.64 -5.31 -5.84
CA THR A 141 -14.07 -5.83 -4.59
C THR A 141 -13.71 -4.71 -3.61
N LEU A 142 -13.18 -3.59 -4.11
CA LEU A 142 -12.96 -2.40 -3.28
C LEU A 142 -14.29 -1.82 -2.76
N ALA A 143 -15.30 -1.64 -3.63
CA ALA A 143 -16.61 -1.17 -3.22
C ALA A 143 -17.20 -2.03 -2.09
N ARG A 144 -17.07 -3.36 -2.19
CA ARG A 144 -17.48 -4.29 -1.13
C ARG A 144 -16.70 -4.06 0.17
N ALA A 145 -15.38 -3.87 0.08
CA ALA A 145 -14.52 -3.69 1.26
C ALA A 145 -14.83 -2.40 2.04
N ILE A 146 -15.34 -1.37 1.36
CA ILE A 146 -15.66 -0.06 1.97
C ILE A 146 -17.15 0.15 2.24
N LEU A 147 -18.01 -0.82 1.87
CA LEU A 147 -19.48 -0.73 1.93
C LEU A 147 -19.98 -0.37 3.33
N HIS A 148 -19.44 -1.02 4.34
CA HIS A 148 -19.83 -0.93 5.75
C HIS A 148 -19.04 0.11 6.56
N LYS A 149 -18.26 0.99 5.90
CA LYS A 149 -17.44 2.05 6.53
C LYS A 149 -16.51 1.49 7.61
N PRO A 150 -15.53 0.66 7.24
CA PRO A 150 -14.66 0.01 8.21
C PRO A 150 -13.72 1.00 8.91
N ASP A 151 -13.32 0.68 10.16
CA ASP A 151 -12.30 1.44 10.90
C ASP A 151 -10.90 1.17 10.35
N ILE A 152 -10.68 -0.04 9.81
CA ILE A 152 -9.42 -0.43 9.17
C ILE A 152 -9.67 -1.17 7.86
N LEU A 153 -8.85 -0.86 6.86
CA LEU A 153 -8.93 -1.42 5.51
C LEU A 153 -7.61 -2.13 5.17
N PHE A 154 -7.68 -3.43 4.90
CA PHE A 154 -6.56 -4.23 4.41
C PHE A 154 -6.66 -4.40 2.90
N LEU A 155 -5.62 -3.98 2.18
CA LEU A 155 -5.59 -3.99 0.71
C LEU A 155 -4.36 -4.77 0.24
N ASP A 156 -4.57 -5.89 -0.45
CA ASP A 156 -3.50 -6.65 -1.08
C ASP A 156 -3.44 -6.29 -2.57
N GLU A 157 -2.40 -5.54 -2.99
CA GLU A 157 -2.16 -5.07 -4.36
C GLU A 157 -3.38 -4.36 -4.98
N PRO A 158 -3.92 -3.28 -4.38
CA PRO A 158 -5.23 -2.72 -4.74
C PRO A 158 -5.33 -2.19 -6.17
N THR A 159 -4.21 -1.84 -6.80
CA THR A 159 -4.16 -1.21 -8.13
C THR A 159 -3.55 -2.08 -9.22
N SER A 160 -3.11 -3.30 -8.91
CA SER A 160 -2.31 -4.17 -9.80
C SER A 160 -2.95 -4.49 -11.16
N ALA A 161 -4.26 -4.31 -11.31
CA ALA A 161 -5.01 -4.66 -12.53
C ALA A 161 -5.67 -3.43 -13.20
N LEU A 162 -5.28 -2.22 -12.80
CA LEU A 162 -5.93 -0.99 -13.21
C LEU A 162 -5.06 -0.19 -14.18
N ASP A 163 -5.73 0.54 -15.08
CA ASP A 163 -5.09 1.57 -15.89
C ASP A 163 -4.81 2.85 -15.06
N PRO A 164 -3.94 3.76 -15.53
CA PRO A 164 -3.52 4.93 -14.76
C PRO A 164 -4.66 5.83 -14.27
N VAL A 165 -5.76 5.96 -15.04
CA VAL A 165 -6.90 6.80 -14.66
C VAL A 165 -7.64 6.18 -13.47
N ASN A 166 -7.88 4.86 -13.53
CA ASN A 166 -8.51 4.13 -12.44
C ASN A 166 -7.61 4.06 -11.20
N VAL A 167 -6.28 3.95 -11.36
CA VAL A 167 -5.31 4.06 -10.24
C VAL A 167 -5.49 5.37 -9.49
N GLN A 168 -5.49 6.51 -10.20
CA GLN A 168 -5.69 7.82 -9.58
C GLN A 168 -7.02 7.95 -8.84
N ASN A 169 -8.10 7.38 -9.42
CA ASN A 169 -9.40 7.36 -8.75
C ASN A 169 -9.35 6.55 -7.43
N ILE A 170 -8.74 5.36 -7.45
CA ILE A 170 -8.57 4.55 -6.23
C ILE A 170 -7.73 5.31 -5.19
N HIS A 171 -6.62 5.93 -5.59
CA HIS A 171 -5.81 6.74 -4.68
C HIS A 171 -6.62 7.86 -4.02
N LYS A 172 -7.50 8.53 -4.79
CA LYS A 172 -8.40 9.55 -4.25
C LYS A 172 -9.36 8.96 -3.22
N ILE A 173 -10.02 7.84 -3.56
CA ILE A 173 -10.94 7.15 -2.63
C ILE A 173 -10.23 6.80 -1.31
N LEU A 174 -9.03 6.20 -1.39
CA LEU A 174 -8.26 5.81 -0.22
C LEU A 174 -7.87 7.02 0.65
N LYS A 175 -7.43 8.12 0.02
CA LYS A 175 -7.14 9.37 0.73
C LYS A 175 -8.37 9.96 1.41
N ASP A 176 -9.52 9.93 0.76
CA ASP A 176 -10.75 10.48 1.32
C ASP A 176 -11.26 9.62 2.49
N LEU A 177 -11.23 8.29 2.38
CA LEU A 177 -11.51 7.37 3.50
C LEU A 177 -10.57 7.59 4.68
N ASN A 178 -9.29 7.82 4.42
CA ASN A 178 -8.31 8.08 5.48
C ASN A 178 -8.56 9.41 6.19
N LYS A 179 -8.94 10.47 5.46
CA LYS A 179 -9.37 11.74 6.06
C LYS A 179 -10.62 11.59 6.94
N GLU A 180 -11.49 10.65 6.63
CA GLU A 180 -12.66 10.30 7.44
C GLU A 180 -12.28 9.45 8.68
N GLY A 181 -11.00 9.09 8.85
CA GLY A 181 -10.47 8.37 10.00
C GLY A 181 -10.17 6.90 9.78
N THR A 182 -10.47 6.33 8.59
CA THR A 182 -10.15 4.94 8.28
C THR A 182 -8.63 4.72 8.27
N THR A 183 -8.16 3.73 9.03
CA THR A 183 -6.77 3.25 8.95
C THR A 183 -6.61 2.37 7.73
N ILE A 184 -5.51 2.48 6.99
CA ILE A 184 -5.28 1.69 5.78
C ILE A 184 -3.95 0.96 5.89
N PHE A 185 -3.99 -0.35 5.75
CA PHE A 185 -2.81 -1.20 5.57
C PHE A 185 -2.83 -1.74 4.15
N LEU A 186 -1.88 -1.31 3.32
CA LEU A 186 -1.80 -1.76 1.93
C LEU A 186 -0.50 -2.48 1.65
N THR A 187 -0.58 -3.53 0.85
CA THR A 187 0.61 -4.15 0.25
C THR A 187 0.71 -3.74 -1.20
N THR A 188 1.93 -3.50 -1.64
CA THR A 188 2.21 -3.21 -3.04
C THR A 188 3.67 -3.51 -3.39
N HIS A 189 3.94 -3.72 -4.66
CA HIS A 189 5.29 -3.70 -5.23
C HIS A 189 5.54 -2.39 -6.03
N ASN A 190 4.51 -1.54 -6.15
CA ASN A 190 4.60 -0.25 -6.84
C ASN A 190 5.07 0.84 -5.87
N MET A 191 6.31 1.31 -6.07
CA MET A 191 6.94 2.32 -5.22
C MET A 191 6.28 3.69 -5.35
N ASP A 192 5.80 4.06 -6.53
CA ASP A 192 5.12 5.35 -6.77
C ASP A 192 3.77 5.40 -6.04
N GLU A 193 3.06 4.26 -5.98
CA GLU A 193 1.82 4.13 -5.21
C GLU A 193 2.09 4.36 -3.72
N ALA A 194 3.11 3.69 -3.19
CA ALA A 194 3.50 3.84 -1.79
C ALA A 194 3.93 5.26 -1.43
N GLU A 195 4.72 5.90 -2.30
CA GLU A 195 5.15 7.29 -2.13
C GLU A 195 3.98 8.27 -2.17
N THR A 196 2.98 7.99 -3.02
CA THR A 196 1.80 8.85 -3.19
C THR A 196 0.82 8.74 -2.03
N LEU A 197 0.67 7.55 -1.43
CA LEU A 197 -0.40 7.26 -0.48
C LEU A 197 0.08 7.17 0.97
N CYS A 198 1.25 6.56 1.22
CA CYS A 198 1.59 6.08 2.56
C CYS A 198 2.24 7.15 3.43
N ASN A 199 1.82 7.21 4.70
CA ASN A 199 2.49 8.01 5.72
C ASN A 199 3.81 7.36 6.13
N ARG A 200 3.82 6.04 6.30
CA ARG A 200 5.00 5.22 6.58
C ARG A 200 4.97 3.97 5.74
N ILE A 201 6.14 3.43 5.47
CA ILE A 201 6.33 2.21 4.70
C ILE A 201 7.31 1.28 5.40
N ALA A 202 7.11 -0.02 5.22
CA ALA A 202 8.07 -1.04 5.56
C ALA A 202 8.48 -1.83 4.31
N PHE A 203 9.76 -2.03 4.10
CA PHE A 203 10.28 -2.92 3.08
C PHE A 203 10.43 -4.33 3.65
N LEU A 204 9.71 -5.27 3.06
CA LEU A 204 9.78 -6.69 3.39
C LEU A 204 10.61 -7.44 2.35
N CYS A 205 11.67 -8.09 2.80
CA CYS A 205 12.53 -8.94 1.97
C CYS A 205 12.75 -10.29 2.65
N SER A 206 12.47 -11.40 1.96
CA SER A 206 12.67 -12.76 2.48
C SER A 206 12.04 -13.02 3.87
N GLY A 207 10.90 -12.36 4.15
CA GLY A 207 10.18 -12.50 5.42
C GLY A 207 10.64 -11.58 6.54
N GLU A 208 11.59 -10.68 6.30
CA GLU A 208 12.13 -9.73 7.29
C GLU A 208 11.90 -8.28 6.85
N ILE A 209 11.66 -7.39 7.83
CA ILE A 209 11.61 -5.96 7.58
C ILE A 209 13.03 -5.42 7.53
N VAL A 210 13.45 -4.93 6.35
CA VAL A 210 14.80 -4.40 6.13
C VAL A 210 14.89 -2.88 6.27
N ALA A 211 13.76 -2.17 6.12
CA ALA A 211 13.65 -0.74 6.42
C ALA A 211 12.22 -0.39 6.79
N LEU A 212 12.03 0.58 7.68
CA LEU A 212 10.73 1.11 8.10
C LEU A 212 10.89 2.57 8.47
N ASP A 213 10.24 3.47 7.74
CA ASP A 213 10.18 4.91 8.03
C ASP A 213 9.12 5.59 7.12
N THR A 214 9.05 6.92 7.16
CA THR A 214 8.33 7.70 6.14
C THR A 214 9.09 7.64 4.81
N PRO A 215 8.40 7.71 3.65
CA PRO A 215 9.07 7.79 2.33
C PRO A 215 10.13 8.89 2.28
N GLU A 216 9.83 10.06 2.82
CA GLU A 216 10.75 11.21 2.88
C GLU A 216 12.00 10.91 3.71
N ASN A 217 11.85 10.37 4.94
CA ASN A 217 12.98 10.02 5.80
C ASN A 217 13.88 8.96 5.16
N LEU A 218 13.29 7.97 4.47
CA LEU A 218 14.07 6.98 3.75
C LEU A 218 14.89 7.64 2.65
N ARG A 219 14.30 8.50 1.81
CA ARG A 219 15.04 9.23 0.77
C ARG A 219 16.18 10.08 1.33
N LEU A 220 15.93 10.78 2.43
CA LEU A 220 16.97 11.59 3.09
C LEU A 220 18.09 10.73 3.66
N ARG A 221 17.77 9.59 4.29
CA ARG A 221 18.77 8.66 4.88
C ARG A 221 19.68 8.03 3.85
N TYR A 222 19.15 7.72 2.66
CA TYR A 222 19.90 7.12 1.55
C TYR A 222 20.30 8.15 0.47
N ALA A 223 20.08 9.44 0.72
CA ALA A 223 20.54 10.50 -0.16
C ALA A 223 22.07 10.49 -0.24
N LYS A 224 22.61 10.65 -1.44
CA LYS A 224 24.05 10.80 -1.66
C LYS A 224 24.43 12.27 -1.61
N ASP A 225 25.63 12.56 -1.10
CA ASP A 225 26.18 13.91 -1.10
C ASP A 225 26.62 14.33 -2.51
N GLN A 226 25.70 14.24 -3.45
CA GLN A 226 25.91 14.53 -4.86
C GLN A 226 24.82 15.43 -5.40
N ILE A 227 25.20 16.27 -6.37
CA ILE A 227 24.30 17.14 -7.14
C ILE A 227 24.41 16.74 -8.61
N GLN A 228 23.27 16.46 -9.22
CA GLN A 228 23.19 16.23 -10.66
C GLN A 228 22.90 17.57 -11.35
N VAL A 229 23.74 17.91 -12.32
CA VAL A 229 23.64 19.12 -13.11
C VAL A 229 23.36 18.74 -14.56
N VAL A 230 22.38 19.39 -15.18
CA VAL A 230 22.13 19.25 -16.62
C VAL A 230 22.56 20.54 -17.30
N LEU A 231 23.43 20.43 -18.27
CA LEU A 231 23.92 21.54 -19.07
C LEU A 231 23.05 21.75 -20.31
N LYS A 232 23.15 22.91 -20.98
CA LYS A 232 22.35 23.27 -22.16
C LYS A 232 22.60 22.35 -23.36
N ASP A 233 23.77 21.74 -23.46
CA ASP A 233 24.08 20.70 -24.45
C ASP A 233 23.44 19.34 -24.13
N LYS A 234 22.61 19.28 -23.07
CA LYS A 234 21.94 18.09 -22.50
C LYS A 234 22.90 17.10 -21.83
N LYS A 235 24.15 17.47 -21.60
CA LYS A 235 25.10 16.67 -20.86
C LYS A 235 24.72 16.67 -19.39
N LYS A 236 24.76 15.49 -18.76
CA LYS A 236 24.55 15.31 -17.33
C LYS A 236 25.90 15.19 -16.63
N GLU A 237 26.15 16.06 -15.68
CA GLU A 237 27.34 16.04 -14.82
C GLU A 237 26.92 15.78 -13.37
N THR A 238 27.76 15.06 -12.63
CA THR A 238 27.57 14.85 -11.19
C THR A 238 28.72 15.48 -10.44
N VAL A 239 28.41 16.30 -9.46
CA VAL A 239 29.38 16.93 -8.57
C VAL A 239 29.09 16.57 -7.12
N GLN A 240 30.12 16.55 -6.29
CA GLN A 240 29.96 16.37 -4.84
C GLN A 240 29.35 17.63 -4.21
N LYS A 241 28.63 17.47 -3.09
CA LYS A 241 28.12 18.58 -2.26
C LYS A 241 29.25 19.14 -1.39
N ASP A 242 30.29 19.68 -2.03
CA ASP A 242 31.48 20.27 -1.40
C ASP A 242 31.86 21.60 -2.05
N GLU A 243 32.94 22.20 -1.58
CA GLU A 243 33.44 23.49 -2.09
C GLU A 243 33.84 23.41 -3.57
N LEU A 244 34.41 22.31 -4.02
CA LEU A 244 34.77 22.12 -5.43
C LEU A 244 33.53 22.00 -6.32
N GLY A 245 32.56 21.24 -5.89
CA GLY A 245 31.28 21.14 -6.60
C GLY A 245 30.55 22.47 -6.70
N ALA A 246 30.55 23.26 -5.61
CA ALA A 246 29.95 24.59 -5.60
C ALA A 246 30.65 25.53 -6.59
N LYS A 247 32.00 25.49 -6.66
CA LYS A 247 32.78 26.27 -7.64
C LYS A 247 32.43 25.89 -9.08
N ARG A 248 32.35 24.58 -9.39
CA ARG A 248 31.98 24.10 -10.74
C ARG A 248 30.57 24.55 -11.13
N ILE A 249 29.61 24.42 -10.23
CA ILE A 249 28.23 24.88 -10.48
C ILE A 249 28.20 26.39 -10.74
N SER A 250 28.93 27.18 -9.93
CA SER A 250 29.04 28.63 -10.11
C SER A 250 29.64 29.01 -11.47
N GLU A 251 30.64 28.28 -11.96
CA GLU A 251 31.23 28.50 -13.29
C GLU A 251 30.23 28.25 -14.41
N TRP A 252 29.49 27.14 -14.38
CA TRP A 252 28.43 26.83 -15.36
C TRP A 252 27.31 27.86 -15.34
N MET A 253 26.94 28.37 -14.16
CA MET A 253 25.96 29.45 -14.04
C MET A 253 26.48 30.75 -14.67
N LYS A 254 27.73 31.15 -14.38
CA LYS A 254 28.34 32.37 -14.95
C LYS A 254 28.47 32.31 -16.47
N LYS A 255 28.78 31.12 -17.03
CA LYS A 255 28.85 30.91 -18.48
C LYS A 255 27.46 30.77 -19.14
N GLY A 256 26.40 30.71 -18.36
CA GLY A 256 25.05 30.47 -18.86
C GLY A 256 24.84 29.08 -19.48
N GLU A 257 25.67 28.13 -19.11
CA GLU A 257 25.62 26.75 -19.62
C GLU A 257 24.69 25.85 -18.81
N LEU A 258 24.29 26.27 -17.59
CA LEU A 258 23.44 25.52 -16.70
C LEU A 258 21.99 25.48 -17.20
N LEU A 259 21.38 24.29 -17.28
CA LEU A 259 19.97 24.10 -17.58
C LEU A 259 19.17 23.78 -16.31
N SER A 260 19.60 22.83 -15.50
CA SER A 260 18.94 22.49 -14.24
C SER A 260 19.95 21.91 -13.22
N ILE A 261 19.57 22.03 -11.93
CA ILE A 261 20.30 21.44 -10.79
C ILE A 261 19.30 20.61 -10.00
N HIS A 262 19.69 19.38 -9.67
CA HIS A 262 18.90 18.49 -8.83
C HIS A 262 19.80 17.87 -7.76
N SER A 263 19.31 17.85 -6.50
CA SER A 263 19.92 16.97 -5.50
C SER A 263 19.72 15.52 -5.96
N TYR A 264 20.72 14.67 -5.74
CA TYR A 264 20.54 13.25 -5.98
C TYR A 264 19.73 12.66 -4.81
N GLU A 265 18.43 12.58 -4.99
CA GLU A 265 17.55 11.90 -4.07
C GLU A 265 17.16 10.56 -4.69
N PRO A 266 17.46 9.43 -4.03
CA PRO A 266 17.11 8.12 -4.56
C PRO A 266 15.59 7.95 -4.52
N THR A 267 15.06 7.23 -5.50
CA THR A 267 13.67 6.75 -5.46
C THR A 267 13.51 5.65 -4.41
N LEU A 268 12.29 5.37 -3.96
CA LEU A 268 12.04 4.22 -3.08
C LEU A 268 12.52 2.90 -3.72
N GLY A 269 12.45 2.79 -5.05
CA GLY A 269 12.97 1.65 -5.80
C GLY A 269 14.48 1.51 -5.70
N ASP A 270 15.23 2.63 -5.84
CA ASP A 270 16.67 2.63 -5.67
C ASP A 270 17.08 2.22 -4.26
N ILE A 271 16.37 2.75 -3.24
CA ILE A 271 16.61 2.40 -1.84
C ILE A 271 16.34 0.91 -1.62
N PHE A 272 15.23 0.39 -2.17
CA PHE A 272 14.90 -1.02 -2.05
C PHE A 272 16.02 -1.92 -2.62
N ILE A 273 16.54 -1.59 -3.80
CA ILE A 273 17.67 -2.32 -4.42
C ILE A 273 18.92 -2.24 -3.54
N GLU A 274 19.22 -1.05 -3.00
CA GLU A 274 20.39 -0.84 -2.15
C GLU A 274 20.34 -1.66 -0.86
N VAL A 275 19.19 -1.70 -0.16
CA VAL A 275 19.07 -2.42 1.13
C VAL A 275 18.87 -3.93 0.97
N THR A 276 18.43 -4.41 -0.20
CA THR A 276 18.15 -5.84 -0.42
C THR A 276 19.16 -6.51 -1.33
N GLY A 277 19.93 -5.75 -2.11
CA GLY A 277 20.78 -6.26 -3.19
C GLY A 277 20.01 -6.94 -4.33
N ARG A 278 18.70 -6.75 -4.42
CA ARG A 278 17.81 -7.41 -5.41
C ARG A 278 16.85 -6.39 -6.01
N GLY A 279 16.59 -6.49 -7.32
CA GLY A 279 15.49 -5.78 -7.96
C GLY A 279 14.12 -6.31 -7.49
N LEU A 280 13.08 -5.53 -7.74
CA LEU A 280 11.67 -5.86 -7.45
C LEU A 280 11.12 -6.93 -8.39
#